data_2b864fe562280d1711ddb2bc3d5cecdc
#
_entry.id   2b864fe562280d1711ddb2bc3d5cecdc
#
_cell.length_a   1.000
_cell.length_b   1.000
_cell.length_c   1.000
_cell.angle_alpha   90.00
_cell.angle_beta   90.00
_cell.angle_gamma   90.00
#
_symmetry.space_group_name_H-M   'P 1'
#
loop_
_entity.id
_entity.type
_entity.pdbx_description
1 polymer ?
#
loop_
_entity_poly.entity_id
_entity_poly.type
_entity_poly.pdbx_seq_one_letter_code
_entity_poly.pdbx_strand_id
1 'polypeptide(L)'
;MTSTLTMDSTIGEVYRTPIGHDILFKILMQVNKPEFTITNPIVSHMKLKQIVPLTKSTLDEGFWDAFLSLINSEQARPANGTGPVQPKWWKEAVFYQVYPRTFYDANGDGVGDLKGITAKLDYLKELGINAVWLSPIYDSPMDDNGYDIRDYQKINQDFGTMSDFDELLHGIHERGMRLIMDLVVNH
;
A
#
# COMPACT_ATOMS: atom_id res chain seq x y z
N MET A 1 -2.38 27.72 -12.78
CA MET A 1 -3.83 27.46 -12.56
C MET A 1 -4.19 26.30 -13.47
N THR A 2 -4.43 25.13 -12.93
CA THR A 2 -4.97 24.00 -13.69
C THR A 2 -6.42 24.35 -14.03
N SER A 3 -6.75 24.42 -15.31
CA SER A 3 -8.12 24.66 -15.77
C SER A 3 -9.01 23.51 -15.32
N THR A 4 -10.17 23.81 -14.74
CA THR A 4 -11.20 22.82 -14.40
C THR A 4 -11.59 22.02 -15.64
N LEU A 5 -11.50 20.72 -15.58
CA LEU A 5 -11.89 19.84 -16.69
C LEU A 5 -13.41 19.71 -16.75
N THR A 6 -13.94 19.73 -17.95
CA THR A 6 -15.37 19.67 -18.23
C THR A 6 -15.66 18.69 -19.38
N MET A 7 -16.93 18.50 -19.72
CA MET A 7 -17.33 17.73 -20.92
C MET A 7 -16.81 18.31 -22.23
N ASP A 8 -16.34 19.56 -22.23
CA ASP A 8 -15.68 20.19 -23.39
C ASP A 8 -14.16 19.97 -23.43
N SER A 9 -13.57 19.44 -22.35
CA SER A 9 -12.17 19.02 -22.33
C SER A 9 -11.96 17.80 -23.20
N THR A 10 -10.75 17.68 -23.76
CA THR A 10 -10.39 16.51 -24.58
C THR A 10 -10.04 15.32 -23.72
N ILE A 11 -10.21 14.10 -24.26
CA ILE A 11 -9.81 12.87 -23.55
C ILE A 11 -8.30 12.86 -23.26
N GLY A 12 -7.48 13.46 -24.13
CA GLY A 12 -6.06 13.61 -23.94
C GLY A 12 -5.69 14.55 -22.77
N GLU A 13 -6.48 15.63 -22.54
CA GLU A 13 -6.30 16.49 -21.36
C GLU A 13 -6.62 15.74 -20.09
N VAL A 14 -7.70 14.99 -20.06
CA VAL A 14 -8.10 14.13 -18.94
C VAL A 14 -7.03 13.07 -18.68
N TYR A 15 -6.54 12.39 -19.72
CA TYR A 15 -5.55 11.32 -19.61
C TYR A 15 -4.19 11.80 -19.08
N ARG A 16 -3.85 13.09 -19.21
CA ARG A 16 -2.62 13.67 -18.65
C ARG A 16 -2.69 13.92 -17.15
N THR A 17 -3.86 13.86 -16.54
CA THR A 17 -3.97 13.97 -15.07
C THR A 17 -3.65 12.62 -14.41
N PRO A 18 -3.06 12.60 -13.19
CA PRO A 18 -2.74 11.34 -12.52
C PRO A 18 -3.94 10.41 -12.35
N ILE A 19 -5.06 10.94 -11.83
CA ILE A 19 -6.31 10.18 -11.67
C ILE A 19 -6.89 9.77 -13.02
N GLY A 20 -6.89 10.69 -13.98
CA GLY A 20 -7.41 10.41 -15.32
C GLY A 20 -6.65 9.28 -16.02
N HIS A 21 -5.33 9.30 -15.92
CA HIS A 21 -4.48 8.24 -16.44
C HIS A 21 -4.82 6.89 -15.79
N ASP A 22 -4.79 6.83 -14.46
CA ASP A 22 -5.00 5.58 -13.71
C ASP A 22 -6.36 4.95 -14.03
N ILE A 23 -7.44 5.73 -13.99
CA ILE A 23 -8.79 5.21 -14.23
C ILE A 23 -8.98 4.79 -15.69
N LEU A 24 -8.60 5.64 -16.64
CA LEU A 24 -8.80 5.33 -18.07
C LEU A 24 -7.92 4.18 -18.52
N PHE A 25 -6.69 4.06 -18.00
CA PHE A 25 -5.82 2.92 -18.28
C PHE A 25 -6.43 1.60 -17.76
N LYS A 26 -6.97 1.60 -16.53
CA LYS A 26 -7.67 0.43 -15.97
C LYS A 26 -8.90 0.03 -16.80
N ILE A 27 -9.67 1.01 -17.28
CA ILE A 27 -10.81 0.73 -18.17
C ILE A 27 -10.32 0.09 -19.48
N LEU A 28 -9.26 0.62 -20.09
CA LEU A 28 -8.69 0.03 -21.29
C LEU A 28 -8.25 -1.42 -21.06
N MET A 29 -7.61 -1.71 -19.93
CA MET A 29 -7.24 -3.09 -19.57
C MET A 29 -8.47 -4.00 -19.46
N GLN A 30 -9.54 -3.55 -18.79
CA GLN A 30 -10.77 -4.33 -18.64
C GLN A 30 -11.45 -4.66 -19.98
N VAL A 31 -11.42 -3.71 -20.94
CA VAL A 31 -11.99 -3.94 -22.26
C VAL A 31 -10.97 -4.51 -23.28
N ASN A 32 -9.81 -4.93 -22.80
CA ASN A 32 -8.71 -5.49 -23.60
C ASN A 32 -8.31 -4.59 -24.79
N LYS A 33 -8.14 -3.30 -24.55
CA LYS A 33 -7.71 -2.32 -25.53
C LYS A 33 -6.32 -1.76 -25.18
N PRO A 34 -5.43 -1.54 -26.16
CA PRO A 34 -4.14 -0.95 -25.89
C PRO A 34 -4.27 0.54 -25.55
N GLU A 35 -3.30 1.07 -24.83
CA GLU A 35 -3.21 2.48 -24.44
C GLU A 35 -3.27 3.44 -25.65
N PHE A 36 -2.73 3.01 -26.79
CA PHE A 36 -2.81 3.74 -28.05
C PHE A 36 -4.24 4.09 -28.47
N THR A 37 -5.25 3.39 -27.96
CA THR A 37 -6.66 3.71 -28.21
C THR A 37 -7.01 5.13 -27.76
N ILE A 38 -6.44 5.62 -26.66
CA ILE A 38 -6.65 6.99 -26.14
C ILE A 38 -5.56 7.94 -26.63
N THR A 39 -4.31 7.48 -26.72
CA THR A 39 -3.16 8.33 -26.99
C THR A 39 -2.94 8.65 -28.47
N ASN A 40 -3.64 7.99 -29.38
CA ASN A 40 -3.54 8.32 -30.80
C ASN A 40 -4.06 9.75 -31.08
N PRO A 41 -3.50 10.44 -32.09
CA PRO A 41 -3.80 11.85 -32.34
C PRO A 41 -5.28 12.18 -32.58
N ILE A 42 -6.04 11.27 -33.16
CA ILE A 42 -7.46 11.50 -33.47
C ILE A 42 -8.29 11.47 -32.18
N VAL A 43 -8.18 10.36 -31.42
CA VAL A 43 -8.97 10.16 -30.20
C VAL A 43 -8.55 11.13 -29.11
N SER A 44 -7.25 11.37 -28.94
CA SER A 44 -6.74 12.27 -27.89
C SER A 44 -7.28 13.70 -27.98
N HIS A 45 -7.66 14.16 -29.18
CA HIS A 45 -8.27 15.48 -29.41
C HIS A 45 -9.81 15.48 -29.37
N MET A 46 -10.45 14.31 -29.26
CA MET A 46 -11.91 14.25 -29.11
C MET A 46 -12.33 14.80 -27.74
N LYS A 47 -13.39 15.60 -27.72
CA LYS A 47 -13.98 16.09 -26.48
C LYS A 47 -14.73 14.97 -25.76
N LEU A 48 -14.77 15.03 -24.41
CA LEU A 48 -15.49 14.01 -23.62
C LEU A 48 -16.94 13.87 -24.06
N LYS A 49 -17.65 14.97 -24.36
CA LYS A 49 -19.03 14.92 -24.88
C LYS A 49 -19.21 14.12 -26.17
N GLN A 50 -18.14 13.92 -26.94
CA GLN A 50 -18.14 13.06 -28.14
C GLN A 50 -17.81 11.60 -27.80
N ILE A 51 -17.09 11.36 -26.71
CA ILE A 51 -16.71 10.04 -26.22
C ILE A 51 -17.87 9.38 -25.46
N VAL A 52 -18.57 10.15 -24.63
CA VAL A 52 -19.70 9.68 -23.80
C VAL A 52 -20.69 8.82 -24.56
N PRO A 53 -21.21 9.20 -25.73
CA PRO A 53 -22.16 8.36 -26.48
C PRO A 53 -21.56 7.03 -26.94
N LEU A 54 -20.24 6.97 -27.17
CA LEU A 54 -19.55 5.79 -27.64
C LEU A 54 -19.26 4.77 -26.54
N THR A 55 -19.34 5.19 -25.28
CA THR A 55 -19.04 4.35 -24.10
C THR A 55 -20.27 3.89 -23.33
N LYS A 56 -21.48 4.23 -23.77
CA LYS A 56 -22.75 3.90 -23.09
C LYS A 56 -23.00 2.40 -22.85
N SER A 57 -22.40 1.55 -23.66
CA SER A 57 -22.49 0.10 -23.49
C SER A 57 -21.52 -0.47 -22.45
N THR A 58 -20.54 0.34 -22.02
CA THR A 58 -19.43 -0.12 -21.17
C THR A 58 -19.39 0.63 -19.83
N LEU A 59 -19.86 1.87 -19.81
CA LEU A 59 -19.81 2.75 -18.64
C LEU A 59 -21.23 3.23 -18.28
N ASP A 60 -21.52 3.28 -16.97
CA ASP A 60 -22.79 3.76 -16.43
C ASP A 60 -23.04 5.23 -16.75
N GLU A 61 -24.33 5.64 -16.78
CA GLU A 61 -24.76 6.98 -17.16
C GLU A 61 -24.13 8.10 -16.30
N GLY A 62 -23.91 7.86 -15.01
CA GLY A 62 -23.27 8.81 -14.08
C GLY A 62 -21.74 8.79 -14.03
N PHE A 63 -21.10 7.86 -14.75
CA PHE A 63 -19.64 7.66 -14.65
C PHE A 63 -18.86 8.94 -14.95
N TRP A 64 -19.14 9.59 -16.08
CA TRP A 64 -18.37 10.74 -16.53
C TRP A 64 -18.49 11.96 -15.60
N ASP A 65 -19.66 12.17 -15.01
CA ASP A 65 -19.87 13.25 -14.04
C ASP A 65 -19.13 12.98 -12.74
N ALA A 66 -19.21 11.75 -12.22
CA ALA A 66 -18.46 11.33 -11.05
C ALA A 66 -16.93 11.41 -11.30
N PHE A 67 -16.49 10.96 -12.47
CA PHE A 67 -15.09 10.98 -12.87
C PHE A 67 -14.52 12.42 -12.96
N LEU A 68 -15.25 13.34 -13.61
CA LEU A 68 -14.85 14.75 -13.66
C LEU A 68 -14.87 15.40 -12.28
N SER A 69 -15.87 15.08 -11.47
CA SER A 69 -15.92 15.56 -10.09
C SER A 69 -14.69 15.11 -9.30
N LEU A 70 -14.30 13.85 -9.42
CA LEU A 70 -13.11 13.28 -8.75
C LEU A 70 -11.83 13.98 -9.21
N ILE A 71 -11.60 14.10 -10.51
CA ILE A 71 -10.39 14.75 -11.06
C ILE A 71 -10.31 16.21 -10.62
N ASN A 72 -11.42 16.93 -10.66
CA ASN A 72 -11.46 18.34 -10.30
C ASN A 72 -11.38 18.58 -8.78
N SER A 73 -11.71 17.57 -7.97
CA SER A 73 -11.54 17.62 -6.52
C SER A 73 -10.09 17.37 -6.08
N GLU A 74 -9.25 16.82 -6.96
CA GLU A 74 -7.84 16.65 -6.70
C GLU A 74 -7.16 18.02 -6.59
N GLN A 75 -6.93 18.46 -5.37
CA GLN A 75 -6.04 19.59 -5.17
C GLN A 75 -4.64 19.16 -5.60
N ALA A 76 -4.12 19.82 -6.64
CA ALA A 76 -2.73 19.65 -7.05
C ALA A 76 -1.85 19.93 -5.83
N ARG A 77 -1.46 18.89 -5.11
CA ARG A 77 -0.40 19.01 -4.13
C ARG A 77 0.86 19.31 -4.94
N PRO A 78 1.54 20.44 -4.70
CA PRO A 78 2.81 20.69 -5.37
C PRO A 78 3.69 19.48 -5.12
N ALA A 79 4.09 18.81 -6.20
CA ALA A 79 4.85 17.57 -6.16
C ALA A 79 6.21 17.74 -5.44
N ASN A 80 6.65 18.98 -5.26
CA ASN A 80 7.87 19.33 -4.54
C ASN A 80 7.64 20.61 -3.76
N GLY A 81 7.58 20.52 -2.44
CA GLY A 81 7.86 21.66 -1.61
C GLY A 81 9.26 22.16 -1.96
N THR A 82 9.38 23.42 -2.35
CA THR A 82 10.70 24.08 -2.58
C THR A 82 11.44 24.37 -1.28
N GLY A 83 10.93 23.89 -0.15
CA GLY A 83 11.58 23.97 1.16
C GLY A 83 12.63 22.89 1.38
N PRO A 84 13.53 23.06 2.36
CA PRO A 84 14.49 22.03 2.72
C PRO A 84 13.74 20.73 3.06
N VAL A 85 14.27 19.61 2.56
CA VAL A 85 13.73 18.28 2.88
C VAL A 85 13.85 18.11 4.40
N GLN A 86 12.72 18.05 5.10
CA GLN A 86 12.74 17.77 6.53
C GLN A 86 13.09 16.30 6.74
N PRO A 87 14.07 16.00 7.58
CA PRO A 87 14.40 14.63 7.93
C PRO A 87 13.15 13.93 8.49
N LYS A 88 12.91 12.73 8.00
CA LYS A 88 11.83 11.86 8.49
C LYS A 88 12.47 10.55 8.90
N TRP A 89 12.24 10.11 10.14
CA TRP A 89 12.90 8.93 10.68
C TRP A 89 12.77 7.71 9.74
N TRP A 90 11.61 7.53 9.09
CA TRP A 90 11.37 6.40 8.16
C TRP A 90 12.12 6.50 6.82
N LYS A 91 12.64 7.68 6.46
CA LYS A 91 13.45 7.87 5.25
C LYS A 91 14.93 7.52 5.47
N GLU A 92 15.35 7.53 6.73
CA GLU A 92 16.73 7.28 7.14
C GLU A 92 16.87 5.95 7.89
N ALA A 93 15.75 5.34 8.29
CA ALA A 93 15.72 4.11 9.05
C ALA A 93 16.14 2.89 8.22
N VAL A 94 16.87 1.99 8.86
CA VAL A 94 17.13 0.65 8.37
C VAL A 94 16.06 -0.29 8.92
N PHE A 95 15.29 -0.90 8.02
CA PHE A 95 14.24 -1.85 8.37
C PHE A 95 14.75 -3.27 8.21
N TYR A 96 14.38 -4.13 9.15
CA TYR A 96 14.64 -5.56 9.07
C TYR A 96 13.31 -6.32 9.18
N GLN A 97 12.95 -7.02 8.12
CA GLN A 97 11.76 -7.87 8.15
C GLN A 97 12.08 -9.19 8.85
N VAL A 98 11.25 -9.55 9.80
CA VAL A 98 11.30 -10.82 10.52
C VAL A 98 10.06 -11.64 10.17
N TYR A 99 10.29 -12.84 9.61
CA TYR A 99 9.26 -13.87 9.54
C TYR A 99 9.41 -14.76 10.78
N PRO A 100 8.52 -14.67 11.78
CA PRO A 100 8.71 -15.28 13.08
C PRO A 100 9.02 -16.77 13.00
N ARG A 101 8.26 -17.51 12.19
CA ARG A 101 8.34 -18.97 12.04
C ARG A 101 9.75 -19.49 11.72
N THR A 102 10.57 -18.71 11.03
CA THR A 102 11.90 -19.15 10.55
C THR A 102 13.06 -18.37 11.14
N PHE A 103 12.78 -17.37 12.00
CA PHE A 103 13.83 -16.48 12.48
C PHE A 103 14.67 -17.08 13.61
N TYR A 104 14.04 -17.48 14.72
CA TYR A 104 14.73 -18.13 15.82
C TYR A 104 13.72 -18.85 16.72
N ASP A 105 13.97 -20.12 16.95
CA ASP A 105 13.21 -21.01 17.81
C ASP A 105 13.82 -21.00 19.22
N ALA A 106 13.10 -20.46 20.21
CA ALA A 106 13.57 -20.35 21.59
C ALA A 106 13.15 -21.54 22.45
N ASN A 107 12.09 -22.23 22.08
CA ASN A 107 11.55 -23.35 22.84
C ASN A 107 12.01 -24.74 22.36
N GLY A 108 12.60 -24.81 21.15
CA GLY A 108 13.17 -26.02 20.57
C GLY A 108 12.16 -26.95 19.90
N ASP A 109 11.00 -26.41 19.49
CA ASP A 109 9.95 -27.20 18.82
C ASP A 109 10.07 -27.25 17.29
N GLY A 110 11.06 -26.53 16.73
CA GLY A 110 11.31 -26.44 15.29
C GLY A 110 10.60 -25.28 14.62
N VAL A 111 9.87 -24.46 15.36
CA VAL A 111 9.17 -23.26 14.87
C VAL A 111 9.70 -22.03 15.59
N GLY A 112 10.09 -21.02 14.84
CA GLY A 112 10.52 -19.74 15.43
C GLY A 112 9.37 -19.03 16.13
N ASP A 113 9.68 -18.31 17.20
CA ASP A 113 8.69 -17.72 18.10
C ASP A 113 9.05 -16.29 18.55
N LEU A 114 8.13 -15.61 19.26
CA LEU A 114 8.31 -14.24 19.76
C LEU A 114 9.44 -14.14 20.76
N LYS A 115 9.64 -15.16 21.61
CA LYS A 115 10.77 -15.22 22.54
C LYS A 115 12.10 -15.34 21.83
N GLY A 116 12.12 -16.07 20.72
CA GLY A 116 13.28 -16.14 19.85
C GLY A 116 13.66 -14.80 19.25
N ILE A 117 12.66 -14.02 18.82
CA ILE A 117 12.91 -12.66 18.34
C ILE A 117 13.44 -11.78 19.48
N THR A 118 12.83 -11.85 20.67
CA THR A 118 13.26 -11.13 21.87
C THR A 118 14.73 -11.44 22.20
N ALA A 119 15.11 -12.71 22.16
CA ALA A 119 16.50 -13.15 22.40
C ALA A 119 17.53 -12.61 21.40
N LYS A 120 17.08 -12.16 20.22
CA LYS A 120 17.94 -11.62 19.15
C LYS A 120 17.91 -10.10 19.03
N LEU A 121 17.24 -9.37 19.92
CA LEU A 121 17.13 -7.92 19.83
C LEU A 121 18.47 -7.19 19.90
N ASP A 122 19.41 -7.67 20.72
CA ASP A 122 20.75 -7.08 20.80
C ASP A 122 21.52 -7.25 19.49
N TYR A 123 21.44 -8.42 18.87
CA TYR A 123 21.99 -8.67 17.55
C TYR A 123 21.43 -7.71 16.50
N LEU A 124 20.10 -7.51 16.47
CA LEU A 124 19.46 -6.58 15.55
C LEU A 124 19.90 -5.14 15.81
N LYS A 125 20.06 -4.76 17.07
CA LYS A 125 20.55 -3.44 17.45
C LYS A 125 22.00 -3.22 17.02
N GLU A 126 22.88 -4.18 17.23
CA GLU A 126 24.29 -4.13 16.83
C GLU A 126 24.44 -4.08 15.31
N LEU A 127 23.53 -4.73 14.57
CA LEU A 127 23.46 -4.68 13.11
C LEU A 127 23.06 -3.28 12.59
N GLY A 128 22.63 -2.37 13.46
CA GLY A 128 22.24 -0.99 13.10
C GLY A 128 20.78 -0.84 12.69
N ILE A 129 19.92 -1.79 13.05
CA ILE A 129 18.49 -1.76 12.71
C ILE A 129 17.79 -0.67 13.52
N ASN A 130 16.93 0.10 12.85
CA ASN A 130 16.10 1.14 13.46
C ASN A 130 14.63 0.69 13.63
N ALA A 131 14.17 -0.19 12.77
CA ALA A 131 12.81 -0.70 12.80
C ALA A 131 12.74 -2.19 12.45
N VAL A 132 12.07 -2.96 13.29
CA VAL A 132 11.74 -4.36 13.05
C VAL A 132 10.34 -4.41 12.42
N TRP A 133 10.23 -5.04 11.26
CA TRP A 133 8.97 -5.32 10.61
C TRP A 133 8.61 -6.79 10.81
N LEU A 134 7.56 -7.06 11.58
CA LEU A 134 7.04 -8.41 11.76
C LEU A 134 6.06 -8.77 10.67
N SER A 135 6.29 -9.89 9.98
CA SER A 135 5.24 -10.59 9.24
C SER A 135 4.13 -11.01 10.20
N PRO A 136 2.90 -11.28 9.72
CA PRO A 136 1.75 -11.49 10.60
C PRO A 136 1.99 -12.53 11.69
N ILE A 137 1.62 -12.17 12.91
CA ILE A 137 1.71 -13.02 14.12
C ILE A 137 0.33 -13.36 14.69
N TYR A 138 -0.72 -12.95 14.01
CA TYR A 138 -2.10 -13.14 14.43
C TYR A 138 -2.54 -14.60 14.31
N ASP A 139 -3.64 -14.95 14.97
CA ASP A 139 -4.26 -16.26 14.84
C ASP A 139 -4.63 -16.54 13.38
N SER A 140 -4.10 -17.63 12.84
CA SER A 140 -4.20 -18.02 11.43
C SER A 140 -4.09 -19.54 11.31
N PRO A 141 -4.78 -20.17 10.35
CA PRO A 141 -4.56 -21.57 10.00
C PRO A 141 -3.19 -21.83 9.31
N MET A 142 -2.46 -20.77 8.93
CA MET A 142 -1.14 -20.81 8.31
C MET A 142 -1.11 -21.41 6.89
N ASP A 143 -2.22 -21.37 6.18
CA ASP A 143 -2.31 -21.82 4.79
C ASP A 143 -1.63 -20.84 3.83
N ASP A 144 -1.57 -19.55 4.21
CA ASP A 144 -0.86 -18.48 3.50
C ASP A 144 0.19 -17.79 4.38
N ASN A 145 1.01 -18.58 5.08
CA ASN A 145 2.14 -18.09 5.90
C ASN A 145 1.75 -17.05 6.96
N GLY A 146 0.50 -17.05 7.42
CA GLY A 146 -0.05 -16.15 8.41
C GLY A 146 -0.80 -14.96 7.83
N TYR A 147 -0.83 -14.78 6.50
CA TYR A 147 -1.60 -13.73 5.84
C TYR A 147 -3.09 -14.06 5.71
N ASP A 148 -3.50 -15.26 6.00
CA ASP A 148 -4.87 -15.79 6.12
C ASP A 148 -5.39 -15.61 7.57
N ILE A 149 -5.50 -14.37 8.02
CA ILE A 149 -5.77 -14.02 9.41
C ILE A 149 -7.22 -14.38 9.78
N ARG A 150 -7.35 -15.20 10.83
CA ARG A 150 -8.64 -15.61 11.40
C ARG A 150 -9.10 -14.66 12.52
N ASP A 151 -8.18 -14.21 13.37
CA ASP A 151 -8.48 -13.33 14.50
C ASP A 151 -7.32 -12.34 14.74
N TYR A 152 -7.57 -11.06 14.45
CA TYR A 152 -6.59 -9.98 14.64
C TYR A 152 -6.31 -9.64 16.12
N GLN A 153 -7.11 -10.15 17.05
CA GLN A 153 -6.97 -9.87 18.47
C GLN A 153 -6.25 -10.97 19.23
N LYS A 154 -5.77 -11.99 18.54
CA LYS A 154 -5.04 -13.11 19.11
C LYS A 154 -3.70 -13.33 18.46
N ILE A 155 -2.72 -13.72 19.25
CA ILE A 155 -1.45 -14.22 18.76
C ILE A 155 -1.62 -15.70 18.36
N ASN A 156 -0.99 -16.09 17.23
CA ASN A 156 -0.93 -17.48 16.84
C ASN A 156 -0.18 -18.28 17.91
N GLN A 157 -0.78 -19.39 18.35
CA GLN A 157 -0.24 -20.23 19.42
C GLN A 157 1.17 -20.76 19.13
N ASP A 158 1.52 -20.95 17.86
CA ASP A 158 2.86 -21.41 17.46
C ASP A 158 3.93 -20.33 17.73
N PHE A 159 3.54 -19.05 17.78
CA PHE A 159 4.46 -17.94 18.01
C PHE A 159 4.53 -17.48 19.45
N GLY A 160 3.57 -17.85 20.29
CA GLY A 160 3.54 -17.51 21.71
C GLY A 160 2.24 -16.86 22.15
N THR A 161 2.35 -15.99 23.14
CA THR A 161 1.22 -15.36 23.83
C THR A 161 1.25 -13.83 23.66
N MET A 162 0.19 -13.16 24.08
CA MET A 162 0.14 -11.70 24.15
C MET A 162 1.20 -11.14 25.11
N SER A 163 1.50 -11.84 26.22
CA SER A 163 2.57 -11.46 27.14
C SER A 163 3.95 -11.53 26.48
N ASP A 164 4.20 -12.51 25.61
CA ASP A 164 5.46 -12.61 24.85
C ASP A 164 5.58 -11.48 23.81
N PHE A 165 4.46 -11.06 23.23
CA PHE A 165 4.42 -9.89 22.35
C PHE A 165 4.70 -8.58 23.11
N ASP A 166 4.10 -8.41 24.29
CA ASP A 166 4.35 -7.22 25.13
C ASP A 166 5.82 -7.14 25.58
N GLU A 167 6.44 -8.27 25.91
CA GLU A 167 7.87 -8.35 26.23
C GLU A 167 8.74 -7.98 25.02
N LEU A 168 8.42 -8.50 23.83
CA LEU A 168 9.11 -8.15 22.58
C LEU A 168 8.99 -6.67 22.27
N LEU A 169 7.78 -6.11 22.34
CA LEU A 169 7.52 -4.69 22.09
C LEU A 169 8.33 -3.79 23.04
N HIS A 170 8.32 -4.13 24.34
CA HIS A 170 9.09 -3.42 25.35
C HIS A 170 10.59 -3.48 25.04
N GLY A 171 11.12 -4.66 24.77
CA GLY A 171 12.54 -4.86 24.45
C GLY A 171 12.99 -4.12 23.18
N ILE A 172 12.14 -4.01 22.16
CA ILE A 172 12.38 -3.21 20.95
C ILE A 172 12.49 -1.73 21.32
N HIS A 173 11.54 -1.22 22.12
CA HIS A 173 11.49 0.19 22.51
C HIS A 173 12.65 0.59 23.44
N GLU A 174 13.02 -0.26 24.38
CA GLU A 174 14.19 -0.02 25.26
C GLU A 174 15.50 0.16 24.48
N ARG A 175 15.61 -0.47 23.32
CA ARG A 175 16.76 -0.34 22.42
C ARG A 175 16.66 0.85 21.45
N GLY A 176 15.61 1.67 21.59
CA GLY A 176 15.34 2.81 20.71
C GLY A 176 14.97 2.40 19.28
N MET A 177 14.58 1.14 19.07
CA MET A 177 14.05 0.65 17.80
C MET A 177 12.51 0.83 17.75
N ARG A 178 11.94 0.62 16.58
CA ARG A 178 10.49 0.66 16.34
C ARG A 178 9.99 -0.68 15.86
N LEU A 179 8.76 -1.01 16.22
CA LEU A 179 8.05 -2.16 15.67
C LEU A 179 7.07 -1.70 14.60
N ILE A 180 7.04 -2.42 13.49
CA ILE A 180 6.05 -2.30 12.43
C ILE A 180 5.40 -3.67 12.29
N MET A 181 4.08 -3.67 12.25
CA MET A 181 3.27 -4.88 12.08
C MET A 181 2.48 -4.79 10.77
N ASP A 182 2.29 -5.92 10.14
CA ASP A 182 1.42 -6.00 8.97
C ASP A 182 -0.04 -5.77 9.37
N LEU A 183 -0.73 -4.97 8.57
CA LEU A 183 -2.16 -4.79 8.62
C LEU A 183 -2.78 -5.36 7.33
N VAL A 184 -3.20 -6.61 7.39
CA VAL A 184 -3.72 -7.35 6.23
C VAL A 184 -5.23 -7.11 6.13
N VAL A 185 -5.63 -6.04 5.45
CA VAL A 185 -7.04 -5.61 5.39
C VAL A 185 -7.65 -5.70 3.99
N ASN A 186 -6.94 -6.32 3.06
CA ASN A 186 -7.34 -6.33 1.65
C ASN A 186 -7.93 -7.68 1.18
N HIS A 187 -8.11 -8.61 2.07
CA HIS A 187 -8.77 -9.91 1.81
C HIS A 187 -9.31 -10.52 3.09
#